data_92b65ac0488b1aa53b417e20be13fdc7
#
_entry.id   92b65ac0488b1aa53b417e20be13fdc7
#
_cell.length_a   1.000
_cell.length_b   1.000
_cell.length_c   1.000
_cell.angle_alpha   90.00
_cell.angle_beta   90.00
_cell.angle_gamma   90.00
#
_symmetry.space_group_name_H-M   'P 1'
#
loop_
_entity.id
_entity.type
_entity.pdbx_description
1 polymer ?
#
loop_
_entity_poly.entity_id
_entity_poly.type
_entity_poly.pdbx_seq_one_letter_code
_entity_poly.pdbx_strand_id
1 'polypeptide(L)'
;MRTFAMGLLCLMMPAGALAADSDQDAVAKPAVPNIYLDLRTTYATIPAGTLGLGFGNTSLSAAFEALAARRGDALPNGLPAAKSIAVDLPMTVDVSDRVSLYGGVSGSTTDIGGGWSAFDITSWNIGVQADLYQQNGGKIPTITLQSTLTQSVPNDPGMTTSFNNILEFDYALDEDETRGWLAGVQYTITDIAGAVVRIRPNTILYAGGYYQWPSNWKFTGRLGVQSFGGAQLAGRVLAEPFTQPILRLDLDRMDDNDNRLFGITAQIAWMPKPSYQLTLRTPLYAVRN
;
A
#
# COMPACT_ATOMS: atom_id res chain seq x y z
N MET A 1 12.70 -21.31 21.16
CA MET A 1 12.08 -20.07 21.64
C MET A 1 13.09 -18.95 21.49
N ARG A 2 13.00 -18.16 20.44
CA ARG A 2 13.74 -16.90 20.30
C ARG A 2 12.70 -15.80 20.35
N THR A 3 12.63 -15.15 21.50
CA THR A 3 11.85 -13.94 21.72
C THR A 3 12.39 -12.85 20.80
N PHE A 4 11.68 -12.56 19.73
CA PHE A 4 11.90 -11.32 18.97
C PHE A 4 11.39 -10.18 19.85
N ALA A 5 12.31 -9.42 20.41
CA ALA A 5 12.00 -8.11 20.94
C ALA A 5 11.60 -7.24 19.75
N MET A 6 10.30 -7.08 19.56
CA MET A 6 9.70 -6.09 18.69
C MET A 6 10.05 -4.73 19.29
N GLY A 7 11.16 -4.15 18.81
CA GLY A 7 11.54 -2.78 19.12
C GLY A 7 10.46 -1.88 18.53
N LEU A 8 9.47 -1.56 19.35
CA LEU A 8 8.55 -0.47 19.11
C LEU A 8 9.43 0.79 19.07
N LEU A 9 9.77 1.25 17.87
CA LEU A 9 10.42 2.52 17.68
C LEU A 9 9.38 3.59 18.07
N CYS A 10 9.31 3.90 19.36
CA CYS A 10 8.66 5.09 19.84
C CYS A 10 9.38 6.27 19.20
N LEU A 11 8.83 6.81 18.12
CA LEU A 11 9.14 8.16 17.66
C LEU A 11 8.78 9.09 18.81
N MET A 12 9.75 9.40 19.67
CA MET A 12 9.66 10.53 20.56
C MET A 12 9.60 11.76 19.68
N MET A 13 8.40 12.26 19.45
CA MET A 13 8.21 13.60 18.90
C MET A 13 8.86 14.58 19.88
N PRO A 14 9.82 15.42 19.45
CA PRO A 14 10.26 16.51 20.29
C PRO A 14 9.04 17.41 20.54
N ALA A 15 8.68 17.56 21.81
CA ALA A 15 7.77 18.61 22.25
C ALA A 15 8.50 19.95 22.04
N GLY A 16 8.49 20.43 20.80
CA GLY A 16 9.05 21.70 20.38
C GLY A 16 8.00 22.77 20.51
N ALA A 17 8.15 23.57 21.54
CA ALA A 17 7.71 24.96 21.70
C ALA A 17 6.47 25.39 20.89
N LEU A 18 5.31 25.22 21.49
CA LEU A 18 4.16 26.09 21.25
C LEU A 18 4.54 27.49 21.78
N ALA A 19 5.01 28.37 20.90
CA ALA A 19 4.97 29.78 21.18
C ALA A 19 3.50 30.18 21.28
N ALA A 20 3.06 30.44 22.50
CA ALA A 20 1.75 31.01 22.76
C ALA A 20 1.76 32.43 22.23
N ASP A 21 1.16 32.67 21.09
CA ASP A 21 0.67 33.99 20.73
C ASP A 21 -0.76 34.11 21.29
N SER A 22 -0.86 34.92 22.33
CA SER A 22 -2.11 35.22 23.03
C SER A 22 -2.87 36.25 22.24
N ASP A 23 -3.79 35.82 21.38
CA ASP A 23 -4.94 36.64 21.01
C ASP A 23 -6.23 35.90 21.35
N GLN A 24 -7.02 36.59 22.13
CA GLN A 24 -8.16 36.13 22.93
C GLN A 24 -9.38 35.82 22.04
N ASP A 25 -10.14 34.81 22.50
CA ASP A 25 -11.59 34.67 22.41
C ASP A 25 -12.23 34.40 21.03
N ALA A 26 -11.81 33.33 20.38
CA ALA A 26 -12.80 32.46 19.73
C ALA A 26 -12.66 31.08 20.38
N VAL A 27 -13.69 30.62 21.07
CA VAL A 27 -13.79 29.21 21.46
C VAL A 27 -13.75 28.42 20.16
N ALA A 28 -12.56 27.94 19.81
CA ALA A 28 -12.36 27.13 18.63
C ALA A 28 -13.30 25.91 18.77
N LYS A 29 -14.36 25.86 17.96
CA LYS A 29 -15.13 24.63 17.81
C LYS A 29 -14.10 23.52 17.57
N PRO A 30 -14.18 22.38 18.30
CA PRO A 30 -13.31 21.26 18.02
C PRO A 30 -13.51 20.93 16.55
N ALA A 31 -12.45 21.07 15.76
CA ALA A 31 -12.48 20.72 14.34
C ALA A 31 -12.84 19.23 14.26
N VAL A 32 -13.99 18.92 13.69
CA VAL A 32 -14.36 17.52 13.45
C VAL A 32 -13.38 17.01 12.39
N PRO A 33 -12.70 15.87 12.61
CA PRO A 33 -11.73 15.37 11.65
C PRO A 33 -12.41 15.04 10.31
N ASN A 34 -11.69 15.24 9.20
CA ASN A 34 -12.15 14.75 7.91
C ASN A 34 -12.11 13.22 7.90
N ILE A 35 -13.15 12.61 7.38
CA ILE A 35 -13.26 11.14 7.33
C ILE A 35 -13.58 10.76 5.87
N TYR A 36 -12.84 9.79 5.35
CA TYR A 36 -13.01 9.26 4.01
C TYR A 36 -13.16 7.74 4.06
N LEU A 37 -14.08 7.21 3.27
CA LEU A 37 -14.25 5.78 3.05
C LEU A 37 -14.19 5.51 1.55
N ASP A 38 -13.24 4.69 1.14
CA ASP A 38 -13.06 4.30 -0.25
C ASP A 38 -13.44 2.83 -0.47
N LEU A 39 -13.84 2.50 -1.69
CA LEU A 39 -13.90 1.15 -2.21
C LEU A 39 -12.80 0.99 -3.25
N ARG A 40 -11.98 -0.03 -3.12
CA ARG A 40 -10.97 -0.39 -4.10
C ARG A 40 -11.21 -1.81 -4.57
N THR A 41 -11.38 -1.99 -5.87
CA THR A 41 -11.51 -3.31 -6.48
C THR A 41 -10.29 -3.54 -7.36
N THR A 42 -9.55 -4.59 -7.09
CA THR A 42 -8.29 -4.91 -7.77
C THR A 42 -8.37 -6.26 -8.45
N TYR A 43 -8.05 -6.29 -9.74
CA TYR A 43 -7.75 -7.52 -10.47
C TYR A 43 -6.23 -7.63 -10.63
N ALA A 44 -5.66 -8.79 -10.30
CA ALA A 44 -4.23 -9.04 -10.43
C ALA A 44 -3.92 -10.40 -11.06
N THR A 45 -2.84 -10.46 -11.82
CA THR A 45 -2.23 -11.71 -12.30
C THR A 45 -0.94 -11.97 -11.54
N ILE A 46 -0.77 -13.20 -11.05
CA ILE A 46 0.41 -13.62 -10.29
C ILE A 46 1.10 -14.72 -11.12
N PRO A 47 2.23 -14.44 -11.75
CA PRO A 47 2.97 -15.46 -12.51
C PRO A 47 3.52 -16.54 -11.58
N ALA A 48 3.67 -17.77 -12.12
CA ALA A 48 4.26 -18.88 -11.38
C ALA A 48 5.68 -18.54 -10.88
N GLY A 49 5.97 -18.91 -9.63
CA GLY A 49 7.25 -18.65 -8.98
C GLY A 49 7.41 -17.23 -8.42
N THR A 50 6.35 -16.41 -8.45
CA THR A 50 6.35 -15.05 -7.87
C THR A 50 5.32 -14.91 -6.77
N LEU A 51 5.45 -13.86 -5.95
CA LEU A 51 4.47 -13.51 -4.92
C LEU A 51 3.51 -12.39 -5.37
N GLY A 52 3.62 -11.91 -6.61
CA GLY A 52 2.78 -10.82 -7.11
C GLY A 52 2.97 -9.51 -6.36
N LEU A 53 4.14 -9.27 -5.80
CA LEU A 53 4.45 -8.07 -5.04
C LEU A 53 4.53 -6.85 -5.95
N GLY A 54 3.97 -5.73 -5.48
CA GLY A 54 4.01 -4.46 -6.19
C GLY A 54 3.79 -3.28 -5.25
N PHE A 55 3.48 -2.12 -5.81
CA PHE A 55 3.05 -0.97 -5.02
C PHE A 55 1.73 -1.29 -4.31
N GLY A 56 1.76 -1.32 -2.99
CA GLY A 56 0.60 -1.65 -2.16
C GLY A 56 0.33 -3.17 -2.09
N ASN A 57 0.68 -3.82 -1.11
CA ASN A 57 0.76 -5.25 -0.78
C ASN A 57 -0.48 -6.14 -0.92
N THR A 58 -1.46 -5.82 -1.72
CA THR A 58 -2.74 -6.55 -1.81
C THR A 58 -2.63 -8.00 -2.32
N SER A 59 -1.52 -8.35 -2.98
CA SER A 59 -1.39 -9.67 -3.62
C SER A 59 -0.67 -10.75 -2.79
N LEU A 60 -0.10 -10.39 -1.63
CA LEU A 60 0.55 -11.39 -0.75
C LEU A 60 -0.45 -12.40 -0.17
N SER A 61 -1.62 -11.94 0.25
CA SER A 61 -2.66 -12.81 0.79
C SER A 61 -3.10 -13.85 -0.25
N ALA A 62 -3.33 -13.44 -1.49
CA ALA A 62 -3.75 -14.33 -2.57
C ALA A 62 -2.71 -15.42 -2.90
N ALA A 63 -1.41 -15.10 -2.86
CA ALA A 63 -0.34 -16.08 -3.07
C ALA A 63 -0.27 -17.10 -1.92
N PHE A 64 -0.54 -16.67 -0.68
CA PHE A 64 -0.57 -17.55 0.49
C PHE A 64 -1.84 -18.38 0.58
N GLU A 65 -2.99 -17.86 0.16
CA GLU A 65 -4.22 -18.64 0.02
C GLU A 65 -4.05 -19.74 -1.01
N ALA A 66 -3.40 -19.46 -2.15
CA ALA A 66 -3.07 -20.46 -3.15
C ALA A 66 -2.14 -21.57 -2.60
N LEU A 67 -1.25 -21.23 -1.67
CA LEU A 67 -0.41 -22.19 -0.96
C LEU A 67 -1.20 -23.01 0.07
N ALA A 68 -2.06 -22.37 0.84
CA ALA A 68 -2.88 -23.00 1.87
C ALA A 68 -3.92 -23.97 1.27
N ALA A 69 -4.51 -23.63 0.13
CA ALA A 69 -5.46 -24.47 -0.58
C ALA A 69 -4.88 -25.80 -1.10
N ARG A 70 -3.56 -25.90 -1.22
CA ARG A 70 -2.85 -27.11 -1.66
C ARG A 70 -2.30 -27.97 -0.52
N ARG A 71 -2.92 -27.94 0.65
CA ARG A 71 -2.58 -28.83 1.77
C ARG A 71 -2.69 -30.30 1.35
N GLY A 72 -1.54 -30.99 1.33
CA GLY A 72 -1.46 -32.45 1.12
C GLY A 72 -0.84 -32.87 -0.21
N ASP A 73 -0.84 -32.05 -1.23
CA ASP A 73 -0.09 -32.34 -2.44
C ASP A 73 1.37 -31.90 -2.29
N ALA A 74 2.30 -32.74 -2.78
CA ALA A 74 3.70 -32.34 -2.83
C ALA A 74 3.79 -30.99 -3.57
N LEU A 75 4.23 -29.92 -2.86
CA LEU A 75 4.38 -28.61 -3.46
C LEU A 75 5.21 -28.77 -4.74
N PRO A 76 4.64 -28.49 -5.92
CA PRO A 76 5.43 -28.48 -7.14
C PRO A 76 6.55 -27.47 -6.99
N ASN A 77 7.59 -27.57 -7.81
CA ASN A 77 8.74 -26.67 -7.76
C ASN A 77 8.30 -25.20 -7.94
N GLY A 78 7.98 -24.51 -6.83
CA GLY A 78 7.58 -23.12 -6.79
C GLY A 78 6.06 -22.88 -6.65
N LEU A 79 5.70 -21.61 -6.53
CA LEU A 79 4.32 -21.12 -6.44
C LEU A 79 3.59 -21.30 -7.79
N PRO A 80 2.33 -21.74 -7.83
CA PRO A 80 1.54 -21.79 -9.05
C PRO A 80 1.25 -20.37 -9.56
N ALA A 81 0.93 -20.26 -10.86
CA ALA A 81 0.31 -19.05 -11.39
C ALA A 81 -1.10 -18.90 -10.81
N ALA A 82 -1.50 -17.66 -10.56
CA ALA A 82 -2.82 -17.34 -10.04
C ALA A 82 -3.38 -16.06 -10.66
N LYS A 83 -4.70 -15.91 -10.57
CA LYS A 83 -5.40 -14.65 -10.77
C LYS A 83 -6.13 -14.33 -9.48
N SER A 84 -6.26 -13.05 -9.16
CA SER A 84 -6.94 -12.62 -7.94
C SER A 84 -7.86 -11.44 -8.23
N ILE A 85 -9.02 -11.42 -7.57
CA ILE A 85 -9.85 -10.24 -7.43
C ILE A 85 -9.89 -9.92 -5.94
N ALA A 86 -9.46 -8.73 -5.56
CA ALA A 86 -9.49 -8.23 -4.20
C ALA A 86 -10.42 -7.03 -4.10
N VAL A 87 -11.08 -6.91 -2.96
CA VAL A 87 -11.91 -5.76 -2.60
C VAL A 87 -11.40 -5.22 -1.27
N ASP A 88 -11.01 -3.96 -1.24
CA ASP A 88 -10.51 -3.27 -0.06
C ASP A 88 -11.46 -2.13 0.31
N LEU A 89 -11.72 -1.97 1.60
CA LEU A 89 -12.53 -0.89 2.19
C LEU A 89 -11.65 -0.08 3.15
N PRO A 90 -10.75 0.78 2.66
CA PRO A 90 -9.97 1.65 3.51
C PRO A 90 -10.80 2.85 3.99
N MET A 91 -10.68 3.14 5.28
CA MET A 91 -11.16 4.36 5.92
C MET A 91 -9.95 5.20 6.34
N THR A 92 -10.00 6.49 6.06
CA THR A 92 -8.97 7.45 6.44
C THR A 92 -9.60 8.53 7.32
N VAL A 93 -8.88 8.93 8.36
CA VAL A 93 -9.26 10.00 9.30
C VAL A 93 -8.09 10.98 9.38
N ASP A 94 -8.30 12.22 8.93
CA ASP A 94 -7.31 13.28 9.06
C ASP A 94 -7.34 13.83 10.48
N VAL A 95 -6.31 13.51 11.25
CA VAL A 95 -6.17 13.97 12.64
C VAL A 95 -5.67 15.41 12.70
N SER A 96 -4.89 15.81 11.71
CA SER A 96 -4.38 17.16 11.51
C SER A 96 -4.06 17.37 10.03
N ASP A 97 -3.68 18.59 9.64
CA ASP A 97 -3.25 18.93 8.29
C ASP A 97 -2.02 18.15 7.81
N ARG A 98 -1.34 17.46 8.72
CA ARG A 98 -0.10 16.69 8.44
C ARG A 98 -0.18 15.22 8.79
N VAL A 99 -1.22 14.79 9.50
CA VAL A 99 -1.29 13.42 10.01
C VAL A 99 -2.66 12.83 9.72
N SER A 100 -2.67 11.72 9.02
CA SER A 100 -3.84 10.91 8.76
C SER A 100 -3.64 9.51 9.33
N LEU A 101 -4.67 8.98 9.99
CA LEU A 101 -4.78 7.59 10.37
C LEU A 101 -5.66 6.87 9.36
N TYR A 102 -5.31 5.66 9.02
CA TYR A 102 -6.16 4.85 8.16
C TYR A 102 -6.19 3.40 8.61
N GLY A 103 -7.27 2.74 8.25
CA GLY A 103 -7.45 1.33 8.50
C GLY A 103 -8.50 0.77 7.57
N GLY A 104 -8.55 -0.54 7.43
CA GLY A 104 -9.51 -1.16 6.53
C GLY A 104 -9.51 -2.66 6.62
N VAL A 105 -10.43 -3.25 5.85
CA VAL A 105 -10.54 -4.69 5.65
C VAL A 105 -10.41 -5.00 4.18
N SER A 106 -9.84 -6.16 3.88
CA SER A 106 -9.66 -6.67 2.53
C SER A 106 -10.26 -8.05 2.42
N GLY A 107 -10.99 -8.30 1.33
CA GLY A 107 -11.43 -9.62 0.96
C GLY A 107 -10.96 -9.97 -0.43
N SER A 108 -10.83 -11.26 -0.74
CA SER A 108 -10.40 -11.69 -2.05
C SER A 108 -10.98 -13.02 -2.48
N THR A 109 -10.89 -13.27 -3.78
CA THR A 109 -11.09 -14.58 -4.42
C THR A 109 -9.93 -14.83 -5.38
N THR A 110 -9.51 -16.09 -5.50
CA THR A 110 -8.32 -16.47 -6.27
C THR A 110 -8.63 -17.65 -7.17
N ASP A 111 -8.11 -17.63 -8.40
CA ASP A 111 -8.13 -18.76 -9.34
C ASP A 111 -6.69 -19.25 -9.59
N ILE A 112 -6.43 -20.49 -9.25
CA ILE A 112 -5.14 -21.21 -9.47
C ILE A 112 -5.22 -22.24 -10.61
N GLY A 113 -6.17 -22.09 -11.53
CA GLY A 113 -6.37 -22.96 -12.67
C GLY A 113 -7.45 -24.03 -12.48
N GLY A 114 -8.19 -23.98 -11.36
CA GLY A 114 -9.32 -24.89 -11.09
C GLY A 114 -10.66 -24.18 -10.94
N GLY A 115 -10.70 -22.88 -11.19
CA GLY A 115 -11.84 -21.98 -10.96
C GLY A 115 -11.63 -21.05 -9.77
N TRP A 116 -12.52 -20.09 -9.62
CA TRP A 116 -12.47 -19.10 -8.56
C TRP A 116 -12.85 -19.72 -7.20
N SER A 117 -12.06 -19.42 -6.16
CA SER A 117 -12.40 -19.74 -4.77
C SER A 117 -13.65 -18.98 -4.32
N ALA A 118 -14.22 -19.34 -3.17
CA ALA A 118 -15.19 -18.48 -2.51
C ALA A 118 -14.53 -17.13 -2.18
N PHE A 119 -15.33 -16.06 -2.17
CA PHE A 119 -14.87 -14.75 -1.70
C PHE A 119 -14.87 -14.74 -0.18
N ASP A 120 -13.72 -14.44 0.42
CA ASP A 120 -13.56 -14.39 1.87
C ASP A 120 -12.85 -13.10 2.30
N ILE A 121 -13.07 -12.68 3.57
CA ILE A 121 -12.28 -11.62 4.18
C ILE A 121 -10.91 -12.20 4.51
N THR A 122 -9.87 -11.61 3.94
CA THR A 122 -8.50 -12.15 3.99
C THR A 122 -7.59 -11.41 4.95
N SER A 123 -7.81 -10.11 5.16
CA SER A 123 -6.96 -9.32 6.04
C SER A 123 -7.63 -8.04 6.53
N TRP A 124 -7.03 -7.46 7.55
CA TRP A 124 -7.28 -6.10 7.99
C TRP A 124 -5.95 -5.33 8.01
N ASN A 125 -6.02 -4.02 7.94
CA ASN A 125 -4.85 -3.16 8.02
C ASN A 125 -5.13 -1.93 8.88
N ILE A 126 -4.05 -1.37 9.43
CA ILE A 126 -4.03 -0.09 10.11
C ILE A 126 -2.73 0.61 9.78
N GLY A 127 -2.78 1.92 9.66
CA GLY A 127 -1.57 2.68 9.34
C GLY A 127 -1.70 4.16 9.67
N VAL A 128 -0.58 4.83 9.46
CA VAL A 128 -0.44 6.27 9.64
C VAL A 128 0.28 6.83 8.41
N GLN A 129 -0.16 7.99 7.98
CA GLN A 129 0.55 8.84 7.03
C GLN A 129 0.86 10.16 7.73
N ALA A 130 2.08 10.64 7.57
CA ALA A 130 2.52 11.90 8.15
C ALA A 130 3.40 12.68 7.18
N ASP A 131 3.05 13.96 6.98
CA ASP A 131 3.90 14.89 6.25
C ASP A 131 4.96 15.43 7.22
N LEU A 132 6.16 14.88 7.11
CA LEU A 132 7.32 15.28 7.90
C LEU A 132 7.76 16.70 7.55
N TYR A 133 7.54 17.09 6.30
CA TYR A 133 7.79 18.43 5.78
C TYR A 133 6.80 18.72 4.64
N GLN A 134 6.29 19.95 4.56
CA GLN A 134 5.42 20.42 3.46
C GLN A 134 6.14 21.51 2.69
N GLN A 135 6.11 21.45 1.36
CA GLN A 135 6.82 22.35 0.47
C GLN A 135 6.42 23.83 0.64
N ASN A 136 5.11 24.12 0.78
CA ASN A 136 4.53 25.47 0.98
C ASN A 136 5.18 26.54 0.07
N GLY A 137 5.33 26.24 -1.23
CA GLY A 137 6.01 27.12 -2.20
C GLY A 137 7.54 27.20 -2.07
N GLY A 138 8.13 26.42 -1.17
CA GLY A 138 9.57 26.37 -0.92
C GLY A 138 10.34 25.52 -1.94
N LYS A 139 11.67 25.45 -1.73
CA LYS A 139 12.59 24.66 -2.60
C LYS A 139 12.76 23.22 -2.13
N ILE A 140 12.28 22.88 -0.95
CA ILE A 140 12.37 21.53 -0.38
C ILE A 140 11.04 20.83 -0.69
N PRO A 141 11.06 19.60 -1.22
CA PRO A 141 9.84 18.84 -1.51
C PRO A 141 9.03 18.54 -0.25
N THR A 142 7.75 18.31 -0.40
CA THR A 142 6.94 17.65 0.63
C THR A 142 7.52 16.27 0.89
N ILE A 143 7.71 15.92 2.15
CA ILE A 143 8.25 14.63 2.58
C ILE A 143 7.17 13.91 3.37
N THR A 144 6.64 12.83 2.80
CA THR A 144 5.57 12.03 3.40
C THR A 144 6.10 10.67 3.81
N LEU A 145 5.83 10.28 5.06
CA LEU A 145 6.05 8.93 5.57
C LEU A 145 4.70 8.24 5.74
N GLN A 146 4.55 7.07 5.12
CA GLN A 146 3.40 6.20 5.31
C GLN A 146 3.86 4.87 5.89
N SER A 147 3.22 4.40 6.96
CA SER A 147 3.49 3.12 7.60
C SER A 147 2.20 2.33 7.76
N THR A 148 2.17 1.10 7.28
CA THR A 148 0.99 0.22 7.30
C THR A 148 1.35 -1.11 7.92
N LEU A 149 0.58 -1.54 8.91
CA LEU A 149 0.53 -2.91 9.41
C LEU A 149 -0.66 -3.61 8.75
N THR A 150 -0.43 -4.73 8.11
CA THR A 150 -1.48 -5.60 7.56
C THR A 150 -1.37 -6.96 8.20
N GLN A 151 -2.50 -7.50 8.63
CA GLN A 151 -2.57 -8.82 9.25
C GLN A 151 -3.65 -9.65 8.58
N SER A 152 -3.32 -10.89 8.20
CA SER A 152 -4.33 -11.81 7.67
C SER A 152 -5.33 -12.21 8.76
N VAL A 153 -6.58 -12.43 8.35
CA VAL A 153 -7.59 -13.02 9.23
C VAL A 153 -7.19 -14.48 9.47
N PRO A 154 -7.23 -14.98 10.72
CA PRO A 154 -6.80 -16.34 11.01
C PRO A 154 -7.73 -17.36 10.37
N ASN A 155 -7.32 -17.90 9.24
CA ASN A 155 -7.77 -19.20 8.74
C ASN A 155 -6.54 -20.10 8.80
N ASP A 156 -6.51 -20.97 9.81
CA ASP A 156 -5.42 -21.91 10.09
C ASP A 156 -4.77 -22.54 8.83
N PRO A 157 -3.43 -22.66 8.68
CA PRO A 157 -2.36 -22.41 9.61
C PRO A 157 -1.37 -21.32 9.12
N GLY A 158 -1.31 -20.24 9.78
CA GLY A 158 -0.23 -19.28 9.59
C GLY A 158 -0.72 -17.85 9.34
N MET A 159 -0.98 -17.16 10.45
CA MET A 159 -1.27 -15.73 10.42
C MET A 159 -0.08 -14.98 9.79
N THR A 160 -0.36 -14.26 8.72
CA THR A 160 0.63 -13.42 8.04
C THR A 160 0.54 -12.00 8.56
N THR A 161 1.68 -11.45 8.96
CA THR A 161 1.81 -10.04 9.36
C THR A 161 2.76 -9.35 8.40
N SER A 162 2.35 -8.25 7.80
CA SER A 162 3.16 -7.46 6.89
C SER A 162 3.27 -6.03 7.39
N PHE A 163 4.47 -5.49 7.38
CA PHE A 163 4.76 -4.10 7.71
C PHE A 163 5.35 -3.41 6.48
N ASN A 164 4.63 -2.41 5.97
CA ASN A 164 4.99 -1.66 4.78
C ASN A 164 5.25 -0.20 5.13
N ASN A 165 6.41 0.31 4.74
CA ASN A 165 6.80 1.70 4.91
C ASN A 165 7.07 2.33 3.55
N ILE A 166 6.56 3.53 3.33
CA ILE A 166 6.80 4.33 2.15
C ILE A 166 7.31 5.69 2.61
N LEU A 167 8.44 6.11 2.08
CA LEU A 167 8.93 7.48 2.18
C LEU A 167 8.88 8.06 0.78
N GLU A 168 8.06 9.10 0.59
CA GLU A 168 7.85 9.77 -0.69
C GLU A 168 8.26 11.25 -0.58
N PHE A 169 8.90 11.75 -1.62
CA PHE A 169 9.27 13.14 -1.84
C PHE A 169 8.44 13.64 -3.02
N ASP A 170 7.62 14.65 -2.80
CA ASP A 170 6.76 15.26 -3.81
C ASP A 170 7.10 16.74 -3.96
N TYR A 171 7.41 17.16 -5.18
CA TYR A 171 7.78 18.52 -5.51
C TYR A 171 6.83 19.10 -6.54
N ALA A 172 5.98 20.02 -6.10
CA ALA A 172 5.12 20.80 -6.97
C ALA A 172 5.94 21.86 -7.76
N LEU A 173 5.68 21.95 -9.05
CA LEU A 173 6.35 22.89 -9.95
C LEU A 173 5.58 24.19 -10.12
N ASP A 174 4.35 24.25 -9.66
CA ASP A 174 3.47 25.42 -9.71
C ASP A 174 2.75 25.59 -8.36
N GLU A 175 2.23 26.82 -8.15
CA GLU A 175 1.56 27.19 -6.89
C GLU A 175 0.24 26.44 -6.69
N ASP A 176 -0.42 26.02 -7.77
CA ASP A 176 -1.70 25.29 -7.76
C ASP A 176 -1.48 23.77 -7.63
N GLU A 177 -0.24 23.31 -7.49
CA GLU A 177 0.15 21.88 -7.37
C GLU A 177 -0.44 21.00 -8.49
N THR A 178 -0.64 21.58 -9.69
CA THR A 178 -1.23 20.86 -10.81
C THR A 178 -0.23 19.97 -11.53
N ARG A 179 1.07 20.18 -11.34
CA ARG A 179 2.15 19.38 -11.92
C ARG A 179 3.36 19.33 -11.00
N GLY A 180 4.02 18.21 -11.04
CA GLY A 180 5.20 18.00 -10.19
C GLY A 180 5.93 16.73 -10.53
N TRP A 181 7.00 16.48 -9.78
CA TRP A 181 7.72 15.23 -9.78
C TRP A 181 7.67 14.60 -8.39
N LEU A 182 7.83 13.29 -8.36
CA LEU A 182 7.87 12.53 -7.13
C LEU A 182 8.99 11.49 -7.19
N ALA A 183 9.52 11.14 -6.03
CA ALA A 183 10.45 10.04 -5.88
C ALA A 183 10.21 9.37 -4.52
N GLY A 184 10.48 8.10 -4.40
CA GLY A 184 10.27 7.46 -3.11
C GLY A 184 10.89 6.08 -3.00
N VAL A 185 10.81 5.56 -1.79
CA VAL A 185 11.20 4.21 -1.43
C VAL A 185 10.07 3.54 -0.66
N GLN A 186 9.74 2.33 -1.06
CA GLN A 186 8.86 1.44 -0.33
C GLN A 186 9.66 0.26 0.20
N TYR A 187 9.48 -0.08 1.47
CA TYR A 187 10.12 -1.21 2.13
C TYR A 187 9.08 -2.04 2.87
N THR A 188 9.02 -3.33 2.53
CA THR A 188 8.03 -4.25 3.07
C THR A 188 8.72 -5.44 3.72
N ILE A 189 8.32 -5.74 4.96
CA ILE A 189 8.69 -6.94 5.70
C ILE A 189 7.43 -7.77 5.90
N THR A 190 7.55 -9.08 5.73
CA THR A 190 6.44 -10.02 5.98
C THR A 190 6.92 -11.15 6.85
N ASP A 191 6.12 -11.47 7.87
CA ASP A 191 6.32 -12.60 8.77
C ASP A 191 5.09 -13.51 8.77
N ILE A 192 5.31 -14.81 8.94
CA ILE A 192 4.24 -15.82 9.00
C ILE A 192 4.36 -16.59 10.31
N ALA A 193 3.39 -16.41 11.18
CA ALA A 193 3.39 -17.01 12.50
C ALA A 193 3.28 -18.56 12.41
N GLY A 194 4.11 -19.25 13.18
CA GLY A 194 4.07 -20.71 13.30
C GLY A 194 4.53 -21.49 12.07
N ALA A 195 4.92 -20.83 10.99
CA ALA A 195 5.38 -21.49 9.78
C ALA A 195 6.91 -21.49 9.69
N VAL A 196 7.47 -22.57 9.09
CA VAL A 196 8.87 -22.62 8.68
C VAL A 196 9.05 -21.85 7.36
N VAL A 197 8.17 -20.86 7.11
CA VAL A 197 8.23 -19.96 5.95
C VAL A 197 9.03 -18.72 6.32
N ARG A 198 10.01 -18.41 5.51
CA ARG A 198 10.81 -17.18 5.63
C ARG A 198 10.64 -16.38 4.35
N ILE A 199 10.07 -15.19 4.49
CA ILE A 199 9.97 -14.21 3.40
C ILE A 199 11.02 -13.14 3.67
N ARG A 200 11.84 -12.84 2.65
CA ARG A 200 12.81 -11.76 2.72
C ARG A 200 12.16 -10.44 2.32
N PRO A 201 12.73 -9.31 2.74
CA PRO A 201 12.18 -8.00 2.44
C PRO A 201 11.99 -7.76 0.94
N ASN A 202 10.99 -6.95 0.64
CA ASN A 202 10.73 -6.38 -0.69
C ASN A 202 10.97 -4.87 -0.62
N THR A 203 11.78 -4.36 -1.56
CA THR A 203 12.11 -2.93 -1.66
C THR A 203 11.77 -2.44 -3.05
N ILE A 204 11.11 -1.28 -3.15
CA ILE A 204 10.83 -0.60 -4.40
C ILE A 204 11.41 0.81 -4.31
N LEU A 205 12.30 1.15 -5.24
CA LEU A 205 12.74 2.52 -5.47
C LEU A 205 12.04 3.04 -6.72
N TYR A 206 11.50 4.24 -6.68
CA TYR A 206 10.78 4.80 -7.81
C TYR A 206 10.95 6.31 -7.93
N ALA A 207 10.75 6.79 -9.15
CA ALA A 207 10.58 8.20 -9.46
C ALA A 207 9.44 8.35 -10.46
N GLY A 208 8.89 9.55 -10.55
CA GLY A 208 7.77 9.80 -11.42
C GLY A 208 7.36 11.27 -11.46
N GLY A 209 6.15 11.50 -11.88
CA GLY A 209 5.56 12.82 -11.91
C GLY A 209 4.05 12.76 -12.07
N TYR A 210 3.44 13.90 -11.90
CA TYR A 210 2.00 14.05 -12.05
C TYR A 210 1.65 15.30 -12.83
N TYR A 211 0.47 15.26 -13.42
CA TYR A 211 -0.12 16.37 -14.14
C TYR A 211 -1.64 16.34 -14.01
N GLN A 212 -2.23 17.49 -13.67
CA GLN A 212 -3.68 17.69 -13.61
C GLN A 212 -4.10 18.64 -14.73
N TRP A 213 -5.05 18.17 -15.55
CA TRP A 213 -5.61 18.99 -16.62
C TRP A 213 -6.68 19.94 -16.08
N PRO A 214 -6.95 21.05 -16.75
CA PRO A 214 -8.07 21.94 -16.40
C PRO A 214 -9.44 21.25 -16.42
N SER A 215 -9.54 20.11 -17.05
CA SER A 215 -10.73 19.26 -17.05
C SER A 215 -10.84 18.36 -15.80
N ASN A 216 -10.07 18.63 -14.74
CA ASN A 216 -10.06 17.90 -13.48
C ASN A 216 -9.70 16.41 -13.59
N TRP A 217 -8.92 16.04 -14.59
CA TRP A 217 -8.26 14.74 -14.65
C TRP A 217 -6.82 14.88 -14.13
N LYS A 218 -6.44 14.01 -13.21
CA LYS A 218 -5.07 13.93 -12.68
C LYS A 218 -4.43 12.61 -13.09
N PHE A 219 -3.30 12.70 -13.76
CA PHE A 219 -2.47 11.56 -14.11
C PHE A 219 -1.23 11.54 -13.24
N THR A 220 -0.87 10.37 -12.69
CA THR A 220 0.39 10.17 -11.98
C THR A 220 1.07 8.92 -12.52
N GLY A 221 2.32 9.06 -12.94
CA GLY A 221 3.16 7.95 -13.40
C GLY A 221 4.32 7.71 -12.44
N ARG A 222 4.58 6.45 -12.09
CA ARG A 222 5.73 6.02 -11.28
C ARG A 222 6.47 4.89 -12.01
N LEU A 223 7.75 5.09 -12.27
CA LEU A 223 8.64 4.06 -12.79
C LEU A 223 9.65 3.71 -11.70
N GLY A 224 9.84 2.43 -11.44
CA GLY A 224 10.69 1.99 -10.35
C GLY A 224 11.45 0.71 -10.63
N VAL A 225 12.25 0.33 -9.64
CA VAL A 225 12.93 -0.94 -9.57
C VAL A 225 12.53 -1.63 -8.28
N GLN A 226 11.99 -2.83 -8.40
CA GLN A 226 11.63 -3.71 -7.29
C GLN A 226 12.74 -4.73 -7.07
N SER A 227 13.19 -4.87 -5.84
CA SER A 227 14.12 -5.92 -5.40
C SER A 227 13.44 -6.76 -4.33
N PHE A 228 13.25 -8.03 -4.61
CA PHE A 228 12.67 -9.02 -3.71
C PHE A 228 13.72 -10.04 -3.29
N GLY A 229 13.87 -10.26 -1.99
CA GLY A 229 14.90 -11.16 -1.44
C GLY A 229 14.58 -12.65 -1.51
N GLY A 230 13.40 -13.03 -2.03
CA GLY A 230 12.97 -14.43 -2.14
C GLY A 230 12.12 -14.93 -0.96
N ALA A 231 11.57 -16.12 -1.11
CA ALA A 231 10.79 -16.82 -0.09
C ALA A 231 11.19 -18.29 0.00
N GLN A 232 11.20 -18.86 1.21
CA GLN A 232 11.56 -20.25 1.49
C GLN A 232 10.56 -20.87 2.46
N LEU A 233 10.26 -22.16 2.27
CA LEU A 233 9.48 -23.00 3.18
C LEU A 233 10.31 -24.20 3.60
N ALA A 234 10.61 -24.35 4.88
CA ALA A 234 11.41 -25.46 5.42
C ALA A 234 12.73 -25.70 4.65
N GLY A 235 13.39 -24.62 4.20
CA GLY A 235 14.61 -24.68 3.41
C GLY A 235 14.42 -24.88 1.90
N ARG A 236 13.20 -25.15 1.43
CA ARG A 236 12.88 -25.21 -0.02
C ARG A 236 12.55 -23.81 -0.54
N VAL A 237 13.05 -23.49 -1.72
CA VAL A 237 12.77 -22.22 -2.39
C VAL A 237 11.33 -22.23 -2.90
N LEU A 238 10.52 -21.27 -2.45
CA LEU A 238 9.16 -20.99 -2.95
C LEU A 238 9.18 -19.95 -4.06
N ALA A 239 9.99 -18.91 -3.88
CA ALA A 239 10.23 -17.87 -4.86
C ALA A 239 11.69 -17.45 -4.81
N GLU A 240 12.32 -17.40 -5.97
CA GLU A 240 13.70 -16.93 -6.11
C GLU A 240 13.80 -15.42 -5.87
N PRO A 241 14.95 -14.93 -5.38
CA PRO A 241 15.24 -13.51 -5.37
C PRO A 241 15.19 -12.96 -6.82
N PHE A 242 14.65 -11.77 -6.97
CA PHE A 242 14.66 -11.09 -8.26
C PHE A 242 14.76 -9.57 -8.11
N THR A 243 15.22 -8.93 -9.17
CA THR A 243 15.15 -7.47 -9.34
C THR A 243 14.49 -7.20 -10.69
N GLN A 244 13.47 -6.32 -10.68
CA GLN A 244 12.67 -6.07 -11.87
C GLN A 244 12.27 -4.61 -11.98
N PRO A 245 12.09 -4.09 -13.21
CA PRO A 245 11.41 -2.82 -13.40
C PRO A 245 9.92 -2.97 -13.06
N ILE A 246 9.33 -1.89 -12.55
CA ILE A 246 7.93 -1.80 -12.21
C ILE A 246 7.39 -0.44 -12.65
N LEU A 247 6.22 -0.42 -13.26
CA LEU A 247 5.51 0.77 -13.68
C LEU A 247 4.15 0.82 -12.99
N ARG A 248 3.78 1.99 -12.50
CA ARG A 248 2.44 2.29 -12.02
C ARG A 248 1.93 3.56 -12.66
N LEU A 249 0.71 3.51 -13.14
CA LEU A 249 -0.01 4.63 -13.72
C LEU A 249 -1.33 4.79 -12.98
N ASP A 250 -1.58 5.99 -12.49
CA ASP A 250 -2.83 6.36 -11.83
C ASP A 250 -3.52 7.43 -12.68
N LEU A 251 -4.81 7.26 -12.94
CA LEU A 251 -5.67 8.24 -13.58
C LEU A 251 -6.87 8.49 -12.68
N ASP A 252 -6.96 9.70 -12.16
CA ASP A 252 -8.00 10.12 -11.23
C ASP A 252 -8.89 11.19 -11.85
N ARG A 253 -10.19 11.08 -11.66
CA ARG A 253 -11.16 12.14 -11.90
C ARG A 253 -11.37 12.88 -10.59
N MET A 254 -11.11 14.19 -10.59
CA MET A 254 -11.27 15.07 -9.44
C MET A 254 -12.56 15.88 -9.58
N ASP A 255 -13.09 16.40 -8.48
CA ASP A 255 -14.09 17.47 -8.49
C ASP A 255 -13.41 18.85 -8.47
N ASP A 256 -14.20 19.93 -8.46
CA ASP A 256 -13.69 21.31 -8.43
C ASP A 256 -13.04 21.69 -7.08
N ASN A 257 -13.09 20.82 -6.09
CA ASN A 257 -12.43 20.97 -4.79
C ASN A 257 -11.28 19.99 -4.61
N ASP A 258 -10.72 19.46 -5.70
CA ASP A 258 -9.65 18.47 -5.73
C ASP A 258 -9.93 17.16 -4.99
N ASN A 259 -11.22 16.78 -4.92
CA ASN A 259 -11.58 15.50 -4.36
C ASN A 259 -11.72 14.46 -5.45
N ARG A 260 -11.20 13.27 -5.20
CA ARG A 260 -11.36 12.16 -6.13
C ARG A 260 -12.81 11.73 -6.23
N LEU A 261 -13.36 11.73 -7.45
CA LEU A 261 -14.66 11.14 -7.77
C LEU A 261 -14.55 9.66 -8.11
N PHE A 262 -13.50 9.28 -8.81
CA PHE A 262 -13.08 7.89 -9.05
C PHE A 262 -11.64 7.88 -9.55
N GLY A 263 -11.02 6.70 -9.52
CA GLY A 263 -9.66 6.55 -10.04
C GLY A 263 -9.41 5.15 -10.58
N ILE A 264 -8.50 5.07 -11.52
CA ILE A 264 -8.01 3.82 -12.09
C ILE A 264 -6.50 3.77 -11.89
N THR A 265 -6.02 2.66 -11.36
CA THR A 265 -4.59 2.39 -11.24
C THR A 265 -4.24 1.18 -12.11
N ALA A 266 -3.26 1.30 -12.98
CA ALA A 266 -2.66 0.19 -13.70
C ALA A 266 -1.22 0.00 -13.23
N GLN A 267 -0.82 -1.24 -12.99
CA GLN A 267 0.55 -1.59 -12.60
C GLN A 267 1.05 -2.77 -13.43
N ILE A 268 2.30 -2.71 -13.82
CA ILE A 268 3.00 -3.73 -14.58
C ILE A 268 4.36 -3.98 -13.93
N ALA A 269 4.66 -5.26 -13.69
CA ALA A 269 5.99 -5.74 -13.32
C ALA A 269 6.42 -6.80 -14.35
N TRP A 270 7.68 -6.73 -14.82
CA TRP A 270 8.07 -7.47 -16.05
C TRP A 270 8.78 -8.78 -15.80
N MET A 271 9.38 -8.98 -14.65
CA MET A 271 10.23 -10.15 -14.41
C MET A 271 9.79 -10.93 -13.16
N PRO A 272 10.02 -12.22 -13.05
CA PRO A 272 10.56 -13.13 -14.08
C PRO A 272 9.58 -13.35 -15.23
N LYS A 273 8.31 -13.01 -15.05
CA LYS A 273 7.22 -13.00 -16.04
C LYS A 273 6.35 -11.79 -15.82
N PRO A 274 5.75 -11.21 -16.86
CA PRO A 274 4.86 -10.07 -16.72
C PRO A 274 3.69 -10.35 -15.75
N SER A 275 3.51 -9.46 -14.80
CA SER A 275 2.32 -9.42 -13.94
C SER A 275 1.61 -8.10 -14.13
N TYR A 276 0.28 -8.15 -14.09
CA TYR A 276 -0.58 -7.00 -14.31
C TYR A 276 -1.51 -6.85 -13.13
N GLN A 277 -1.73 -5.60 -12.72
CA GLN A 277 -2.71 -5.26 -11.72
C GLN A 277 -3.52 -4.06 -12.22
N LEU A 278 -4.83 -4.15 -12.10
CA LEU A 278 -5.75 -3.06 -12.39
C LEU A 278 -6.63 -2.82 -11.16
N THR A 279 -6.64 -1.60 -10.66
CA THR A 279 -7.44 -1.22 -9.49
C THR A 279 -8.39 -0.09 -9.86
N LEU A 280 -9.67 -0.28 -9.57
CA LEU A 280 -10.68 0.77 -9.59
C LEU A 280 -10.83 1.30 -8.16
N ARG A 281 -10.82 2.63 -8.01
CA ARG A 281 -10.97 3.33 -6.73
C ARG A 281 -12.23 4.20 -6.79
N THR A 282 -13.14 4.00 -5.87
CA THR A 282 -14.41 4.73 -5.81
C THR A 282 -14.62 5.23 -4.38
N PRO A 283 -14.64 6.54 -4.13
CA PRO A 283 -15.05 7.09 -2.84
C PRO A 283 -16.50 6.69 -2.56
N LEU A 284 -16.77 6.16 -1.37
CA LEU A 284 -18.10 5.82 -0.92
C LEU A 284 -18.69 6.90 -0.03
N TYR A 285 -17.86 7.55 0.78
CA TYR A 285 -18.28 8.52 1.76
C TYR A 285 -17.15 9.48 2.11
N ALA A 286 -17.47 10.75 2.30
CA ALA A 286 -16.56 11.74 2.80
C ALA A 286 -17.31 12.74 3.70
N VAL A 287 -16.78 12.99 4.91
CA VAL A 287 -17.14 14.11 5.77
C VAL A 287 -15.97 15.07 5.78
N ARG A 288 -16.25 16.32 5.51
CA ARG A 288 -15.28 17.41 5.51
C ARG A 288 -15.82 18.54 6.35
N ASN A 289 -14.97 19.15 7.14
CA ASN A 289 -15.30 20.24 8.04
C ASN A 289 -14.40 21.44 7.80
#